data_40883434990c1f46837549efc4b952ce
#
_entry.id   40883434990c1f46837549efc4b952ce
#
_cell.length_a   1.000
_cell.length_b   1.000
_cell.length_c   1.000
_cell.angle_alpha   90.00
_cell.angle_beta   90.00
_cell.angle_gamma   90.00
#
_symmetry.space_group_name_H-M   'P 1'
#
loop_
_entity.id
_entity.type
_entity.pdbx_description
1 polymer ?
#
loop_
_entity_poly.entity_id
_entity_poly.type
_entity_poly.pdbx_seq_one_letter_code
_entity_poly.pdbx_strand_id
1 'polypeptide(L)'
;RDDPFFVDLGAVFDLLQVTNPGRDALAGVNVSTIALQVPIASIRTGDKVIGVWASSSRQTMSIFDDYGLGQGDADMAAADKIDGKGLRSAYRQVSRLGMPLVNEAVIGLRDKDRFNASQPNNDGQFLSWVTNSHLAELLNLLYNVGAPTTNRQDLVTVFLTGVPGLNQPTNVRPAEMLRLNVETPVTAIGGGSRLGVLGGDTGGFPNGRRLSDDVVDIALQVVGGAL
;
A
#
# COMPACT_ATOMS: atom_id res chain seq x y z
N ARG A 1 -10.70 18.21 2.89
CA ARG A 1 -9.78 17.64 3.86
C ARG A 1 -8.36 17.62 3.30
N ASP A 2 -7.37 17.88 4.13
CA ASP A 2 -5.96 17.74 3.79
C ASP A 2 -5.62 16.29 3.47
N ASP A 3 -4.56 16.10 2.71
CA ASP A 3 -3.99 14.78 2.44
C ASP A 3 -3.39 14.20 3.74
N PRO A 4 -3.75 12.97 4.12
CA PRO A 4 -3.22 12.33 5.33
C PRO A 4 -1.85 11.68 5.12
N PHE A 5 -1.03 12.17 4.20
CA PHE A 5 0.30 11.65 3.92
C PHE A 5 1.40 12.47 4.64
N PHE A 6 1.15 13.76 4.89
CA PHE A 6 1.99 14.66 5.68
C PHE A 6 3.45 14.76 5.22
N VAL A 7 3.71 14.68 3.91
CA VAL A 7 5.07 14.55 3.38
C VAL A 7 5.51 15.81 2.64
N ASP A 8 6.79 16.13 2.76
CA ASP A 8 7.47 17.03 1.84
C ASP A 8 7.79 16.27 0.55
N LEU A 9 6.84 16.29 -0.41
CA LEU A 9 6.89 15.48 -1.61
C LEU A 9 8.18 15.68 -2.41
N GLY A 10 8.55 16.92 -2.68
CA GLY A 10 9.74 17.23 -3.46
C GLY A 10 11.01 16.79 -2.76
N ALA A 11 11.14 17.11 -1.48
CA ALA A 11 12.32 16.73 -0.71
C ALA A 11 12.47 15.22 -0.56
N VAL A 12 11.39 14.51 -0.23
CA VAL A 12 11.46 13.07 0.03
C VAL A 12 11.59 12.26 -1.26
N PHE A 13 10.75 12.53 -2.27
CA PHE A 13 10.73 11.68 -3.47
C PHE A 13 11.76 12.04 -4.55
N ASP A 14 12.17 13.30 -4.62
CA ASP A 14 13.20 13.69 -5.60
C ASP A 14 14.62 13.48 -5.07
N LEU A 15 14.84 13.73 -3.77
CA LEU A 15 16.18 13.78 -3.19
C LEU A 15 16.36 12.84 -1.99
N LEU A 16 15.34 12.11 -1.58
CA LEU A 16 15.28 11.38 -0.30
C LEU A 16 15.76 12.27 0.88
N GLN A 17 15.41 13.54 0.84
CA GLN A 17 15.80 14.51 1.86
C GLN A 17 14.82 14.43 3.03
N VAL A 18 15.22 13.72 4.10
CA VAL A 18 14.44 13.55 5.33
C VAL A 18 14.91 14.57 6.39
N THR A 19 14.80 15.84 6.09
CA THR A 19 15.24 16.91 6.96
C THR A 19 14.14 17.40 7.90
N ASN A 20 14.54 17.88 9.07
CA ASN A 20 13.63 18.51 10.02
C ASN A 20 14.02 20.01 10.18
N PRO A 21 13.09 20.97 10.02
CA PRO A 21 11.67 20.73 9.73
C PRO A 21 11.40 20.53 8.24
N GLY A 22 10.71 19.43 7.90
CA GLY A 22 10.09 19.25 6.59
C GLY A 22 8.85 20.14 6.43
N ARG A 23 8.41 20.33 5.19
CA ARG A 23 7.17 21.04 4.88
C ARG A 23 6.16 20.08 4.29
N ASP A 24 5.00 19.91 4.93
CA ASP A 24 3.89 19.20 4.31
C ASP A 24 3.46 19.93 3.02
N ALA A 25 3.81 19.35 1.88
CA ALA A 25 3.56 19.94 0.57
C ALA A 25 2.07 19.98 0.19
N LEU A 26 1.24 19.20 0.89
CA LEU A 26 -0.19 19.06 0.63
C LEU A 26 -1.06 19.70 1.73
N ALA A 27 -0.45 20.37 2.69
CA ALA A 27 -1.18 21.10 3.73
C ALA A 27 -2.09 22.18 3.14
N GLY A 28 -3.35 22.19 3.56
CA GLY A 28 -4.32 23.19 3.15
C GLY A 28 -4.91 23.00 1.74
N VAL A 29 -4.59 21.94 1.02
CA VAL A 29 -5.19 21.64 -0.28
C VAL A 29 -6.47 20.82 -0.12
N ASN A 30 -7.37 20.90 -1.11
CA ASN A 30 -8.54 20.05 -1.20
C ASN A 30 -8.22 18.77 -1.95
N VAL A 31 -8.25 17.65 -1.25
CA VAL A 31 -8.01 16.31 -1.82
C VAL A 31 -9.32 15.68 -2.26
N SER A 32 -9.38 15.24 -3.51
CA SER A 32 -10.51 14.45 -4.01
C SER A 32 -10.56 13.11 -3.26
N THR A 33 -11.70 12.82 -2.64
CA THR A 33 -11.82 11.68 -1.73
C THR A 33 -13.03 10.84 -2.07
N ILE A 34 -12.87 9.52 -2.05
CA ILE A 34 -13.95 8.54 -2.06
C ILE A 34 -14.04 7.96 -0.65
N ALA A 35 -15.13 8.22 0.06
CA ALA A 35 -15.37 7.71 1.40
C ALA A 35 -16.44 6.62 1.35
N LEU A 36 -16.10 5.42 1.84
CA LEU A 36 -17.00 4.28 1.95
C LEU A 36 -17.15 3.88 3.41
N GLN A 37 -18.37 3.71 3.85
CA GLN A 37 -18.70 3.12 5.15
C GLN A 37 -19.27 1.73 4.94
N VAL A 38 -18.58 0.71 5.44
CA VAL A 38 -18.94 -0.70 5.23
C VAL A 38 -19.14 -1.36 6.59
N PRO A 39 -20.27 -2.05 6.85
CA PRO A 39 -20.48 -2.79 8.09
C PRO A 39 -19.44 -3.90 8.25
N ILE A 40 -18.81 -4.03 9.42
CA ILE A 40 -17.81 -5.06 9.72
C ILE A 40 -18.37 -6.46 9.41
N ALA A 41 -19.62 -6.73 9.77
CA ALA A 41 -20.27 -8.02 9.53
C ALA A 41 -20.34 -8.43 8.05
N SER A 42 -20.31 -7.47 7.12
CA SER A 42 -20.38 -7.77 5.67
C SER A 42 -19.01 -8.07 5.04
N ILE A 43 -17.92 -7.73 5.73
CA ILE A 43 -16.54 -7.91 5.22
C ILE A 43 -15.74 -8.94 6.02
N ARG A 44 -16.19 -9.27 7.24
CA ARG A 44 -15.53 -10.27 8.09
C ARG A 44 -15.92 -11.69 7.64
N THR A 45 -14.96 -12.44 7.11
CA THR A 45 -15.16 -13.81 6.60
C THR A 45 -14.50 -14.88 7.49
N GLY A 46 -14.61 -14.72 8.82
CA GLY A 46 -14.11 -15.71 9.79
C GLY A 46 -12.85 -15.30 10.55
N ASP A 47 -11.94 -14.52 9.95
CA ASP A 47 -10.80 -13.94 10.66
C ASP A 47 -11.18 -12.57 11.24
N LYS A 48 -10.47 -12.15 12.29
CA LYS A 48 -10.58 -10.79 12.86
C LYS A 48 -9.76 -9.76 12.09
N VAL A 49 -8.88 -10.20 11.22
CA VAL A 49 -8.04 -9.33 10.39
C VAL A 49 -8.54 -9.34 8.95
N ILE A 50 -8.80 -8.16 8.44
CA ILE A 50 -9.11 -7.94 7.03
C ILE A 50 -7.92 -7.29 6.33
N GLY A 51 -7.77 -7.54 5.03
CA GLY A 51 -6.79 -6.88 4.17
C GLY A 51 -7.51 -5.99 3.16
N VAL A 52 -7.03 -4.77 2.99
CA VAL A 52 -7.62 -3.77 2.08
C VAL A 52 -6.55 -3.23 1.15
N TRP A 53 -6.87 -3.15 -0.13
CA TRP A 53 -6.06 -2.46 -1.13
C TRP A 53 -6.97 -1.79 -2.16
N ALA A 54 -6.47 -0.77 -2.81
CA ALA A 54 -7.13 -0.11 -3.93
C ALA A 54 -6.42 -0.46 -5.23
N SER A 55 -7.14 -0.51 -6.32
CA SER A 55 -6.58 -0.66 -7.65
C SER A 55 -7.22 0.31 -8.63
N SER A 56 -6.45 0.72 -9.64
CA SER A 56 -6.94 1.50 -10.75
C SER A 56 -6.80 0.69 -12.03
N SER A 57 -7.84 0.69 -12.85
CA SER A 57 -7.84 0.03 -14.15
C SER A 57 -8.06 1.04 -15.26
N ARG A 58 -7.38 0.84 -16.37
CA ARG A 58 -7.48 1.66 -17.57
C ARG A 58 -8.08 0.86 -18.71
N GLN A 59 -8.97 1.46 -19.46
CA GLN A 59 -9.49 0.87 -20.68
C GLN A 59 -8.36 0.74 -21.71
N THR A 60 -8.16 -0.47 -22.24
CA THR A 60 -7.05 -0.75 -23.15
C THR A 60 -7.39 -0.42 -24.59
N MET A 61 -8.44 -0.97 -25.14
CA MET A 61 -8.92 -0.68 -26.49
C MET A 61 -10.32 -1.25 -26.65
N SER A 62 -11.20 -0.56 -27.36
CA SER A 62 -12.43 -1.17 -27.85
C SER A 62 -12.16 -1.70 -29.26
N ILE A 63 -12.35 -3.00 -29.46
CA ILE A 63 -12.25 -3.64 -30.76
C ILE A 63 -13.66 -3.94 -31.22
N PHE A 64 -13.97 -3.57 -32.47
CA PHE A 64 -15.20 -4.00 -33.11
C PHE A 64 -15.14 -5.50 -33.38
N ASP A 65 -16.08 -6.27 -32.85
CA ASP A 65 -16.12 -7.74 -32.92
C ASP A 65 -16.53 -8.28 -34.28
N ASP A 66 -16.76 -7.40 -35.27
CA ASP A 66 -17.34 -7.72 -36.56
C ASP A 66 -16.36 -8.36 -37.57
N TYR A 67 -15.08 -8.53 -37.19
CA TYR A 67 -14.05 -9.07 -38.08
C TYR A 67 -13.43 -10.40 -37.67
N GLY A 68 -13.97 -11.11 -36.69
CA GLY A 68 -13.53 -12.44 -36.33
C GLY A 68 -12.07 -12.57 -35.87
N LEU A 69 -11.43 -11.46 -35.47
CA LEU A 69 -10.02 -11.39 -35.07
C LEU A 69 -9.84 -11.52 -33.55
N GLY A 70 -10.70 -12.24 -32.87
CA GLY A 70 -10.76 -12.22 -31.43
C GLY A 70 -10.55 -13.56 -30.73
N GLN A 71 -9.47 -14.28 -30.97
CA GLN A 71 -8.94 -15.23 -29.98
C GLN A 71 -7.51 -14.83 -29.62
N GLY A 72 -7.38 -13.78 -28.83
CA GLY A 72 -6.16 -13.39 -28.14
C GLY A 72 -6.30 -13.67 -26.65
N ASP A 73 -5.49 -14.54 -26.18
CA ASP A 73 -5.05 -14.86 -24.81
C ASP A 73 -6.05 -14.84 -23.65
N ALA A 74 -6.17 -15.99 -23.02
CA ALA A 74 -7.03 -16.33 -21.88
C ALA A 74 -6.74 -15.55 -20.58
N ASP A 75 -5.88 -14.53 -20.59
CA ASP A 75 -5.56 -13.66 -19.44
C ASP A 75 -6.40 -12.38 -19.39
N MET A 76 -7.35 -12.22 -20.28
CA MET A 76 -8.30 -11.08 -20.25
C MET A 76 -9.53 -11.41 -19.39
N ALA A 77 -9.32 -11.83 -18.17
CA ALA A 77 -10.38 -12.24 -17.24
C ALA A 77 -11.15 -11.05 -16.61
N ALA A 78 -11.34 -9.96 -17.34
CA ALA A 78 -12.29 -8.91 -17.01
C ALA A 78 -12.81 -8.24 -18.27
N ALA A 79 -13.29 -9.03 -19.22
CA ALA A 79 -14.08 -8.47 -20.31
C ALA A 79 -15.48 -8.17 -19.77
N ASP A 80 -15.72 -6.94 -19.34
CA ASP A 80 -17.04 -6.52 -18.95
C ASP A 80 -17.84 -6.13 -20.20
N LYS A 81 -18.96 -6.81 -20.35
CA LYS A 81 -20.15 -6.57 -21.20
C LYS A 81 -19.95 -5.88 -22.55
N ILE A 82 -20.36 -6.60 -23.57
CA ILE A 82 -20.74 -6.06 -24.87
C ILE A 82 -21.78 -4.97 -24.60
N ASP A 83 -21.46 -3.70 -24.87
CA ASP A 83 -22.52 -2.72 -25.07
C ASP A 83 -23.29 -3.18 -26.31
N GLY A 84 -24.57 -2.89 -26.41
CA GLY A 84 -25.43 -3.36 -27.51
C GLY A 84 -24.98 -2.94 -28.93
N LYS A 85 -23.70 -2.62 -29.12
CA LYS A 85 -23.05 -2.17 -30.37
C LYS A 85 -21.87 -3.04 -30.80
N GLY A 86 -21.66 -4.21 -30.16
CA GLY A 86 -20.57 -5.12 -30.54
C GLY A 86 -19.17 -4.67 -30.16
N LEU A 87 -19.05 -3.69 -29.26
CA LEU A 87 -17.76 -3.19 -28.75
C LEU A 87 -17.38 -3.95 -27.48
N ARG A 88 -16.24 -4.61 -27.48
CA ARG A 88 -15.62 -5.13 -26.26
C ARG A 88 -14.64 -4.11 -25.71
N SER A 89 -14.87 -3.64 -24.50
CA SER A 89 -13.89 -2.85 -23.77
C SER A 89 -13.22 -3.72 -22.71
N ALA A 90 -11.92 -3.89 -22.81
CA ALA A 90 -11.11 -4.57 -21.81
C ALA A 90 -10.49 -3.52 -20.87
N TYR A 91 -10.61 -3.75 -19.56
CA TYR A 91 -9.90 -2.97 -18.56
C TYR A 91 -8.68 -3.73 -18.07
N ARG A 92 -7.56 -3.06 -18.00
CA ARG A 92 -6.32 -3.59 -17.44
C ARG A 92 -5.94 -2.83 -16.20
N GLN A 93 -5.65 -3.55 -15.11
CA GLN A 93 -5.11 -2.92 -13.90
C GLN A 93 -3.75 -2.28 -14.22
N VAL A 94 -3.60 -1.01 -13.83
CA VAL A 94 -2.39 -0.23 -14.08
C VAL A 94 -1.77 0.32 -12.80
N SER A 95 -2.47 0.21 -11.67
CA SER A 95 -1.96 0.61 -10.37
C SER A 95 -2.66 -0.13 -9.25
N ARG A 96 -1.95 -0.36 -8.17
CA ARG A 96 -2.51 -0.78 -6.88
C ARG A 96 -1.75 -0.17 -5.72
N LEU A 97 -2.43 0.01 -4.63
CA LEU A 97 -1.90 0.52 -3.39
C LEU A 97 -2.65 -0.09 -2.21
N GLY A 98 -1.95 -0.69 -1.30
CA GLY A 98 -2.45 -1.17 -0.02
C GLY A 98 -1.67 -0.54 1.11
N MET A 99 -0.42 -1.00 1.32
CA MET A 99 0.47 -0.48 2.35
C MET A 99 1.19 0.78 1.87
N PRO A 100 1.10 1.90 2.60
CA PRO A 100 1.82 3.13 2.26
C PRO A 100 3.32 2.90 2.09
N LEU A 101 3.94 3.60 1.15
CA LEU A 101 5.34 3.56 0.76
C LEU A 101 5.83 2.28 0.07
N VAL A 102 5.09 1.19 0.07
CA VAL A 102 5.57 -0.04 -0.57
C VAL A 102 5.65 0.16 -2.08
N ASN A 103 4.57 0.60 -2.73
CA ASN A 103 4.60 0.89 -4.16
C ASN A 103 5.53 2.07 -4.48
N GLU A 104 5.52 3.10 -3.66
CA GLU A 104 6.25 4.34 -3.93
C GLU A 104 7.76 4.20 -3.79
N ALA A 105 8.25 3.55 -2.73
CA ALA A 105 9.65 3.59 -2.33
C ALA A 105 10.32 2.22 -2.16
N VAL A 106 9.57 1.15 -1.83
CA VAL A 106 10.15 -0.18 -1.57
C VAL A 106 10.31 -0.97 -2.87
N ILE A 107 9.27 -0.98 -3.73
CA ILE A 107 9.34 -1.67 -5.03
C ILE A 107 10.17 -0.84 -6.00
N GLY A 108 11.27 -1.39 -6.47
CA GLY A 108 12.15 -0.71 -7.43
C GLY A 108 11.53 -0.51 -8.81
N LEU A 109 12.01 0.50 -9.54
CA LEU A 109 11.50 0.90 -10.85
C LEU A 109 11.41 -0.26 -11.85
N ARG A 110 12.35 -1.18 -11.83
CA ARG A 110 12.38 -2.35 -12.72
C ARG A 110 11.13 -3.21 -12.64
N ASP A 111 10.54 -3.31 -11.46
CA ASP A 111 9.39 -4.19 -11.19
C ASP A 111 8.08 -3.43 -10.93
N LYS A 112 8.08 -2.09 -11.04
CA LYS A 112 6.91 -1.24 -10.78
C LYS A 112 5.69 -1.63 -11.61
N ASP A 113 5.86 -1.74 -12.90
CA ASP A 113 4.75 -2.05 -13.81
C ASP A 113 4.19 -3.44 -13.54
N ARG A 114 5.10 -4.42 -13.29
CA ARG A 114 4.70 -5.78 -12.91
C ARG A 114 3.96 -5.81 -11.57
N PHE A 115 4.45 -5.04 -10.59
CA PHE A 115 3.79 -4.91 -9.31
C PHE A 115 2.39 -4.30 -9.46
N ASN A 116 2.28 -3.19 -10.16
CA ASN A 116 1.03 -2.48 -10.40
C ASN A 116 0.00 -3.31 -11.17
N ALA A 117 0.44 -4.20 -12.05
CA ALA A 117 -0.43 -5.09 -12.82
C ALA A 117 -0.78 -6.40 -12.09
N SER A 118 -0.12 -6.72 -10.97
CA SER A 118 -0.33 -7.97 -10.23
C SER A 118 -1.38 -7.84 -9.11
N GLN A 119 -1.81 -8.98 -8.58
CA GLN A 119 -2.69 -9.06 -7.42
C GLN A 119 -1.90 -9.38 -6.15
N PRO A 120 -2.35 -8.96 -4.94
CA PRO A 120 -1.63 -9.19 -3.69
C PRO A 120 -1.29 -10.66 -3.39
N ASN A 121 -2.10 -11.60 -3.85
CA ASN A 121 -1.82 -13.03 -3.67
C ASN A 121 -0.55 -13.52 -4.39
N ASN A 122 0.00 -12.72 -5.31
CA ASN A 122 1.20 -13.02 -6.08
C ASN A 122 2.45 -12.29 -5.57
N ASP A 123 2.38 -11.60 -4.42
CA ASP A 123 3.46 -10.72 -3.94
C ASP A 123 4.71 -11.45 -3.46
N GLY A 124 4.66 -12.75 -3.28
CA GLY A 124 5.87 -13.55 -3.05
C GLY A 124 6.96 -13.31 -4.10
N GLN A 125 6.60 -12.94 -5.34
CA GLN A 125 7.55 -12.59 -6.40
C GLN A 125 8.35 -11.31 -6.14
N PHE A 126 7.88 -10.45 -5.24
CA PHE A 126 8.53 -9.18 -4.90
C PHE A 126 9.21 -9.21 -3.52
N LEU A 127 9.23 -10.37 -2.85
CA LEU A 127 9.75 -10.50 -1.50
C LEU A 127 11.18 -9.98 -1.35
N SER A 128 12.01 -10.14 -2.39
CA SER A 128 13.40 -9.68 -2.37
C SER A 128 13.53 -8.16 -2.20
N TRP A 129 12.58 -7.36 -2.69
CA TRP A 129 12.59 -5.91 -2.50
C TRP A 129 12.37 -5.50 -1.03
N VAL A 130 11.66 -6.35 -0.29
CA VAL A 130 11.38 -6.11 1.13
C VAL A 130 12.49 -6.68 2.01
N THR A 131 12.99 -7.90 1.71
CA THR A 131 14.03 -8.54 2.52
C THR A 131 15.43 -7.96 2.29
N ASN A 132 15.66 -7.32 1.13
CA ASN A 132 16.89 -6.60 0.82
C ASN A 132 16.52 -5.17 0.44
N SER A 133 16.50 -4.32 1.44
CA SER A 133 15.91 -2.98 1.34
C SER A 133 16.86 -1.96 0.74
N HIS A 134 16.67 -1.63 -0.54
CA HIS A 134 17.39 -0.53 -1.20
C HIS A 134 17.12 0.83 -0.53
N LEU A 135 15.93 1.03 0.04
CA LEU A 135 15.64 2.25 0.78
C LEU A 135 16.51 2.37 2.03
N ALA A 136 16.78 1.27 2.75
CA ALA A 136 17.71 1.25 3.88
C ALA A 136 19.15 1.53 3.42
N GLU A 137 19.57 1.01 2.28
CA GLU A 137 20.87 1.31 1.68
C GLU A 137 21.02 2.82 1.39
N LEU A 138 20.00 3.44 0.81
CA LEU A 138 19.98 4.87 0.53
C LEU A 138 19.98 5.71 1.81
N LEU A 139 19.22 5.32 2.84
CA LEU A 139 19.25 5.99 4.14
C LEU A 139 20.65 5.92 4.78
N ASN A 140 21.32 4.77 4.69
CA ASN A 140 22.71 4.65 5.18
C ASN A 140 23.67 5.51 4.38
N LEU A 141 23.54 5.52 3.06
CA LEU A 141 24.42 6.31 2.18
C LEU A 141 24.31 7.81 2.46
N LEU A 142 23.07 8.31 2.65
CA LEU A 142 22.81 9.74 2.79
C LEU A 142 22.92 10.23 4.23
N TYR A 143 22.56 9.41 5.20
CA TYR A 143 22.39 9.85 6.61
C TYR A 143 23.20 9.01 7.61
N ASN A 144 23.86 7.95 7.17
CA ASN A 144 24.66 7.07 8.03
C ASN A 144 23.88 6.55 9.26
N VAL A 145 22.62 6.15 9.05
CA VAL A 145 21.72 5.71 10.14
C VAL A 145 22.04 4.33 10.69
N GLY A 146 22.84 3.53 9.97
CA GLY A 146 23.19 2.16 10.38
C GLY A 146 22.04 1.17 10.22
N ALA A 147 21.09 1.43 9.33
CA ALA A 147 19.95 0.55 9.09
C ALA A 147 20.38 -0.80 8.52
N PRO A 148 19.81 -1.95 8.99
CA PRO A 148 20.03 -3.24 8.36
C PRO A 148 19.50 -3.22 6.92
N THR A 149 20.27 -3.74 5.95
CA THR A 149 19.91 -3.68 4.53
C THR A 149 19.44 -5.02 3.98
N THR A 150 19.72 -6.14 4.67
CA THR A 150 19.39 -7.49 4.23
C THR A 150 18.70 -8.30 5.33
N ASN A 151 18.05 -9.41 4.95
CA ASN A 151 17.32 -10.30 5.88
C ASN A 151 16.25 -9.58 6.73
N ARG A 152 15.61 -8.57 6.17
CA ARG A 152 14.66 -7.67 6.84
C ARG A 152 13.32 -8.35 7.10
N GLN A 153 13.26 -9.25 8.07
CA GLN A 153 12.02 -9.92 8.48
C GLN A 153 11.06 -8.96 9.20
N ASP A 154 11.56 -7.94 9.83
CA ASP A 154 10.81 -6.82 10.40
C ASP A 154 9.98 -6.10 9.30
N LEU A 155 10.59 -5.79 8.16
CA LEU A 155 9.88 -5.18 7.02
C LEU A 155 8.85 -6.15 6.41
N VAL A 156 9.17 -7.45 6.31
CA VAL A 156 8.19 -8.46 5.88
C VAL A 156 6.99 -8.47 6.82
N THR A 157 7.22 -8.37 8.12
CA THR A 157 6.18 -8.33 9.15
C THR A 157 5.29 -7.11 8.98
N VAL A 158 5.86 -5.93 8.84
CA VAL A 158 5.08 -4.69 8.75
C VAL A 158 4.39 -4.56 7.39
N PHE A 159 5.10 -4.83 6.28
CA PHE A 159 4.60 -4.51 4.94
C PHE A 159 3.81 -5.64 4.28
N LEU A 160 4.06 -6.92 4.64
CA LEU A 160 3.51 -8.04 3.89
C LEU A 160 2.68 -9.03 4.69
N THR A 161 2.99 -9.27 5.98
CA THR A 161 2.32 -10.35 6.73
C THR A 161 1.44 -9.86 7.87
N GLY A 162 1.65 -8.65 8.33
CA GLY A 162 1.05 -8.14 9.56
C GLY A 162 1.87 -8.52 10.80
N VAL A 163 1.71 -7.74 11.85
CA VAL A 163 2.42 -7.88 13.13
C VAL A 163 1.72 -8.93 13.99
N PRO A 164 2.44 -9.98 14.46
CA PRO A 164 1.87 -11.00 15.34
C PRO A 164 1.20 -10.39 16.58
N GLY A 165 0.02 -10.88 16.91
CA GLY A 165 -0.77 -10.38 18.04
C GLY A 165 -1.52 -9.07 17.80
N LEU A 166 -1.21 -8.33 16.73
CA LEU A 166 -1.83 -7.07 16.38
C LEU A 166 -2.78 -7.21 15.18
N ASN A 167 -2.22 -7.30 13.97
CA ASN A 167 -2.96 -7.31 12.72
C ASN A 167 -2.50 -8.41 11.74
N GLN A 168 -1.86 -9.46 12.25
CA GLN A 168 -1.54 -10.64 11.47
C GLN A 168 -2.74 -11.59 11.39
N PRO A 169 -3.17 -12.03 10.19
CA PRO A 169 -4.26 -12.98 10.04
C PRO A 169 -3.83 -14.40 10.46
N THR A 170 -4.80 -15.28 10.70
CA THR A 170 -4.54 -16.68 11.09
C THR A 170 -3.79 -17.45 10.01
N ASN A 171 -4.17 -17.26 8.74
CA ASN A 171 -3.51 -17.87 7.58
C ASN A 171 -2.60 -16.83 6.92
N VAL A 172 -1.36 -16.75 7.41
CA VAL A 172 -0.39 -15.77 6.93
C VAL A 172 0.07 -16.07 5.52
N ARG A 173 -0.08 -15.10 4.64
CA ARG A 173 0.51 -15.08 3.29
C ARG A 173 1.13 -13.70 3.06
N PRO A 174 2.38 -13.65 2.58
CA PRO A 174 2.97 -12.36 2.19
C PRO A 174 2.15 -11.71 1.07
N ALA A 175 1.60 -10.55 1.37
CA ALA A 175 0.78 -9.79 0.42
C ALA A 175 0.76 -8.32 0.83
N GLU A 176 1.02 -7.45 -0.13
CA GLU A 176 0.97 -6.00 0.06
C GLU A 176 -0.48 -5.56 0.14
N MET A 177 -0.93 -5.31 1.35
CA MET A 177 -2.26 -4.79 1.67
C MET A 177 -2.26 -4.17 3.06
N LEU A 178 -3.08 -3.15 3.24
CA LEU A 178 -3.31 -2.58 4.55
C LEU A 178 -4.16 -3.55 5.39
N ARG A 179 -3.64 -4.00 6.52
CA ARG A 179 -4.33 -4.93 7.41
C ARG A 179 -4.95 -4.21 8.58
N LEU A 180 -6.18 -4.58 8.89
CA LEU A 180 -6.93 -4.05 10.03
C LEU A 180 -7.51 -5.18 10.87
N ASN A 181 -7.18 -5.21 12.13
CA ASN A 181 -7.88 -6.03 13.12
C ASN A 181 -9.18 -5.31 13.53
N VAL A 182 -10.30 -5.81 13.06
CA VAL A 182 -11.62 -5.20 13.28
C VAL A 182 -12.14 -5.36 14.71
N GLU A 183 -11.45 -6.11 15.57
CA GLU A 183 -11.74 -6.22 17.00
C GLU A 183 -10.97 -5.19 17.84
N THR A 184 -10.01 -4.49 17.25
CA THR A 184 -9.34 -3.39 17.97
C THR A 184 -10.31 -2.28 18.28
N PRO A 185 -10.41 -1.83 19.56
CA PRO A 185 -11.31 -0.73 19.92
C PRO A 185 -11.01 0.54 19.12
N VAL A 186 -12.07 1.26 18.78
CA VAL A 186 -11.95 2.53 18.05
C VAL A 186 -11.30 3.59 18.96
N THR A 187 -10.26 4.23 18.49
CA THR A 187 -9.66 5.37 19.17
C THR A 187 -10.50 6.63 18.92
N ALA A 188 -10.79 7.38 19.96
CA ALA A 188 -11.48 8.66 19.83
C ALA A 188 -10.67 9.64 18.94
N ILE A 189 -11.36 10.53 18.24
CA ILE A 189 -10.73 11.55 17.41
C ILE A 189 -9.80 12.42 18.28
N GLY A 190 -8.52 12.50 17.88
CA GLY A 190 -7.48 13.22 18.61
C GLY A 190 -6.88 12.47 19.81
N GLY A 191 -7.33 11.24 20.09
CA GLY A 191 -6.86 10.44 21.25
C GLY A 191 -5.72 9.48 20.94
N GLY A 192 -5.28 9.34 19.68
CA GLY A 192 -4.23 8.41 19.29
C GLY A 192 -2.87 9.07 19.05
N SER A 193 -1.81 8.26 19.05
CA SER A 193 -0.48 8.71 18.64
C SER A 193 -0.40 8.82 17.11
N ARG A 194 0.13 9.93 16.58
CA ARG A 194 0.42 10.06 15.14
C ARG A 194 1.46 9.07 14.64
N LEU A 195 2.30 8.54 15.52
CA LEU A 195 3.28 7.49 15.23
C LEU A 195 2.70 6.07 15.38
N GLY A 196 1.38 5.93 15.54
CA GLY A 196 0.74 4.65 15.62
C GLY A 196 1.40 3.69 16.62
N VAL A 197 1.68 2.47 16.20
CA VAL A 197 2.29 1.44 17.06
C VAL A 197 3.68 1.83 17.57
N LEU A 198 4.48 2.55 16.81
CA LEU A 198 5.77 3.08 17.30
C LEU A 198 5.59 4.08 18.45
N GLY A 199 4.45 4.76 18.48
CA GLY A 199 4.05 5.65 19.59
C GLY A 199 3.27 4.95 20.71
N GLY A 200 3.23 3.62 20.74
CA GLY A 200 2.54 2.82 21.75
C GLY A 200 1.02 2.68 21.52
N ASP A 201 0.51 3.08 20.37
CA ASP A 201 -0.92 3.06 20.05
C ASP A 201 -1.26 1.92 19.09
N THR A 202 -1.79 0.83 19.64
CA THR A 202 -2.16 -0.38 18.88
C THR A 202 -3.36 -0.20 17.95
N GLY A 203 -4.12 0.89 18.10
CA GLY A 203 -5.20 1.27 17.19
C GLY A 203 -4.75 2.07 15.97
N GLY A 204 -3.45 2.39 15.88
CA GLY A 204 -2.86 3.12 14.76
C GLY A 204 -2.09 2.25 13.78
N PHE A 205 -1.55 2.88 12.72
CA PHE A 205 -0.74 2.22 11.71
C PHE A 205 0.42 1.40 12.33
N PRO A 206 0.67 0.14 11.88
CA PRO A 206 0.12 -0.53 10.70
C PRO A 206 -1.20 -1.30 10.91
N ASN A 207 -1.88 -1.16 12.05
CA ASN A 207 -3.22 -1.74 12.27
C ASN A 207 -4.30 -0.83 11.65
N GLY A 208 -4.51 -0.97 10.36
CA GLY A 208 -5.22 0.03 9.58
C GLY A 208 -4.41 1.32 9.41
N ARG A 209 -5.07 2.35 8.93
CA ARG A 209 -4.49 3.69 8.76
C ARG A 209 -5.55 4.74 9.11
N ARG A 210 -5.36 5.47 10.18
CA ARG A 210 -6.20 6.63 10.50
C ARG A 210 -5.71 7.86 9.70
N LEU A 211 -6.58 8.82 9.51
CA LEU A 211 -6.25 10.07 8.83
C LEU A 211 -5.21 10.94 9.60
N SER A 212 -4.92 10.59 10.84
CA SER A 212 -3.94 11.27 11.69
C SER A 212 -2.61 10.52 11.79
N ASP A 213 -2.51 9.30 11.26
CA ASP A 213 -1.27 8.51 11.32
C ASP A 213 -0.26 9.05 10.31
N ASP A 214 0.93 9.39 10.78
CA ASP A 214 2.04 9.82 9.95
C ASP A 214 2.77 8.60 9.40
N VAL A 215 2.22 8.07 8.31
CA VAL A 215 2.70 6.79 7.76
C VAL A 215 4.08 6.87 7.13
N VAL A 216 4.49 8.06 6.70
CA VAL A 216 5.83 8.28 6.13
C VAL A 216 6.87 8.21 7.23
N ASP A 217 6.68 8.96 8.32
CA ASP A 217 7.58 8.93 9.47
C ASP A 217 7.66 7.53 10.09
N ILE A 218 6.51 6.84 10.25
CA ILE A 218 6.49 5.49 10.79
C ILE A 218 7.26 4.53 9.87
N ALA A 219 6.97 4.53 8.58
CA ALA A 219 7.59 3.59 7.66
C ALA A 219 9.10 3.85 7.49
N LEU A 220 9.55 5.11 7.47
CA LEU A 220 10.97 5.46 7.41
C LEU A 220 11.70 5.03 8.68
N GLN A 221 11.10 5.20 9.86
CA GLN A 221 11.68 4.71 11.12
C GLN A 221 11.81 3.19 11.12
N VAL A 222 10.79 2.47 10.66
CA VAL A 222 10.83 1.00 10.52
C VAL A 222 11.93 0.58 9.54
N VAL A 223 12.04 1.23 8.38
CA VAL A 223 13.13 0.97 7.42
C VAL A 223 14.49 1.28 8.04
N GLY A 224 14.58 2.32 8.86
CA GLY A 224 15.78 2.68 9.63
C GLY A 224 16.16 1.69 10.73
N GLY A 225 15.31 0.72 11.05
CA GLY A 225 15.60 -0.30 12.07
C GLY A 225 15.00 -0.01 13.44
N ALA A 226 13.88 0.70 13.52
CA ALA A 226 13.19 1.01 14.79
C ALA A 226 12.39 -0.17 15.39
N LEU A 227 12.41 -1.37 14.77
CA LEU A 227 11.75 -2.59 15.24
C LEU A 227 12.74 -3.71 15.51
#